data_b2d463ca3d5c4c1e9170bb66941049fc
#
_entry.id   b2d463ca3d5c4c1e9170bb66941049fc
#
_cell.length_a   1.000
_cell.length_b   1.000
_cell.length_c   1.000
_cell.angle_alpha   90.00
_cell.angle_beta   90.00
_cell.angle_gamma   90.00
#
_symmetry.space_group_name_H-M   'P 1'
#
loop_
_entity.id
_entity.type
_entity.pdbx_description
1 polymer ?
#
loop_
_entity_poly.entity_id
_entity_poly.type
_entity_poly.pdbx_seq_one_letter_code
_entity_poly.pdbx_strand_id
1 'polypeptide(L)'
;MSQTLGRQEPAPLSKLPRFHTTEADDAAFLAEGYGLKPDPWQKLFLDHAMGRDAKGRMTCTQACLSVPRQNGKNAIIEMIELYQMIVLGRRILHTAHEVKTARAAFLRIAGFFESAEYPELQEMVDFIRRANGQEEVRLLNGGSVQFGARTQGAGRGFTVDTLIMDEAQDLGDESLAALLPTISSAPSGEPQQIIVGTPPTTKSDSEVWRRLRDNAMEGKNRRSMWCEWSAPESDGPIELDDPDVWAYANPSLGIRLRAEVIEDELSAMEPGVFMRERLGMWSFAGERSVVPIEDWQMCEIGRASCRERV
;
A
#
# COMPACT_ATOMS: atom_id res chain seq x y z
N MET A 1 16.28 15.68 -25.31
CA MET A 1 14.87 15.78 -24.85
C MET A 1 14.89 15.81 -23.33
N SER A 2 14.15 16.70 -22.70
CA SER A 2 14.01 16.72 -21.24
C SER A 2 13.30 15.42 -20.83
N GLN A 3 13.86 14.66 -19.90
CA GLN A 3 13.23 13.43 -19.41
C GLN A 3 12.02 13.82 -18.57
N THR A 4 10.83 13.35 -18.94
CA THR A 4 9.61 13.57 -18.15
C THR A 4 9.74 12.84 -16.83
N LEU A 5 9.62 13.57 -15.71
CA LEU A 5 9.69 13.01 -14.37
C LEU A 5 8.30 12.80 -13.79
N GLY A 6 8.12 11.67 -13.13
CA GLY A 6 6.91 11.35 -12.40
C GLY A 6 6.64 12.34 -11.26
N ARG A 7 5.36 12.62 -11.03
CA ARG A 7 4.90 13.51 -9.97
C ARG A 7 5.25 12.94 -8.59
N GLN A 8 5.94 13.71 -7.78
CA GLN A 8 6.39 13.26 -6.46
C GLN A 8 5.33 13.47 -5.36
N GLU A 9 4.41 14.43 -5.53
CA GLU A 9 3.26 14.59 -4.65
C GLU A 9 2.11 13.67 -5.08
N PRO A 10 1.35 13.13 -4.11
CA PRO A 10 0.20 12.28 -4.41
C PRO A 10 -0.96 13.09 -5.02
N ALA A 11 -1.96 12.40 -5.55
CA ALA A 11 -3.17 13.02 -6.08
C ALA A 11 -3.86 13.90 -5.02
N PRO A 12 -4.54 15.01 -5.42
CA PRO A 12 -5.17 15.95 -4.48
C PRO A 12 -6.21 15.33 -3.54
N LEU A 13 -6.82 14.23 -3.93
CA LEU A 13 -7.74 13.46 -3.09
C LEU A 13 -7.06 12.79 -1.90
N SER A 14 -5.73 12.68 -1.89
CA SER A 14 -4.98 12.04 -0.80
C SER A 14 -5.18 12.76 0.53
N LYS A 15 -5.22 11.98 1.62
CA LYS A 15 -5.38 12.47 2.99
C LYS A 15 -4.14 12.12 3.80
N LEU A 16 -3.39 13.15 4.14
CA LEU A 16 -2.13 13.03 4.85
C LEU A 16 -2.25 13.67 6.24
N PRO A 17 -2.05 12.93 7.34
CA PRO A 17 -2.09 13.48 8.69
C PRO A 17 -0.92 14.44 8.91
N ARG A 18 -1.15 15.51 9.68
CA ARG A 18 -0.07 16.40 10.09
C ARG A 18 0.76 15.73 11.20
N PHE A 19 2.05 15.93 11.18
CA PHE A 19 2.98 15.48 12.20
C PHE A 19 3.86 16.64 12.69
N HIS A 20 4.48 16.46 13.85
CA HIS A 20 5.42 17.41 14.44
C HIS A 20 6.88 16.98 14.16
N THR A 21 7.16 15.69 14.31
CA THR A 21 8.42 15.04 13.98
C THR A 21 8.13 13.73 13.23
N THR A 22 9.13 13.17 12.57
CA THR A 22 9.01 11.88 11.91
C THR A 22 10.24 11.02 12.20
N GLU A 23 10.06 9.70 12.24
CA GLU A 23 11.14 8.72 12.30
C GLU A 23 11.62 8.31 10.89
N ALA A 24 11.02 8.87 9.85
CA ALA A 24 11.32 8.50 8.46
C ALA A 24 12.73 8.89 8.01
N ASP A 25 13.35 9.91 8.62
CA ASP A 25 14.73 10.27 8.33
C ASP A 25 15.69 9.19 8.82
N ASP A 26 15.47 8.68 10.02
CA ASP A 26 16.26 7.59 10.60
C ASP A 26 16.05 6.28 9.82
N ALA A 27 14.80 6.00 9.42
CA ALA A 27 14.47 4.83 8.61
C ALA A 27 15.12 4.90 7.21
N ALA A 28 15.10 6.06 6.56
CA ALA A 28 15.75 6.28 5.27
C ALA A 28 17.27 6.16 5.40
N PHE A 29 17.86 6.78 6.41
CA PHE A 29 19.31 6.70 6.66
C PHE A 29 19.76 5.25 6.88
N LEU A 30 19.05 4.49 7.72
CA LEU A 30 19.32 3.08 7.93
C LEU A 30 19.24 2.29 6.61
N ALA A 31 18.17 2.48 5.86
CA ALA A 31 17.92 1.76 4.61
C ALA A 31 18.95 2.10 3.52
N GLU A 32 19.38 3.35 3.42
CA GLU A 32 20.45 3.77 2.50
C GLU A 32 21.77 3.04 2.79
N GLY A 33 22.08 2.75 4.05
CA GLY A 33 23.23 1.94 4.45
C GLY A 33 23.20 0.51 3.86
N TYR A 34 22.01 0.03 3.54
CA TYR A 34 21.78 -1.30 2.94
C TYR A 34 21.32 -1.22 1.47
N GLY A 35 21.62 -0.12 0.79
CA GLY A 35 21.33 0.04 -0.64
C GLY A 35 19.89 0.41 -1.00
N LEU A 36 19.02 0.68 -0.03
CA LEU A 36 17.65 1.11 -0.25
C LEU A 36 17.51 2.62 -0.08
N LYS A 37 17.76 3.36 -1.16
CA LYS A 37 17.54 4.81 -1.17
C LYS A 37 16.10 5.14 -1.57
N PRO A 38 15.31 5.85 -0.71
CA PRO A 38 13.95 6.24 -1.06
C PRO A 38 13.95 7.31 -2.14
N ASP A 39 13.04 7.17 -3.09
CA ASP A 39 12.67 8.27 -3.99
C ASP A 39 11.87 9.33 -3.20
N PRO A 40 11.78 10.60 -3.65
CA PRO A 40 11.09 11.65 -2.89
C PRO A 40 9.64 11.31 -2.54
N TRP A 41 8.89 10.68 -3.43
CA TRP A 41 7.51 10.24 -3.19
C TRP A 41 7.42 9.13 -2.12
N GLN A 42 8.41 8.22 -2.08
CA GLN A 42 8.51 7.17 -1.05
C GLN A 42 8.82 7.80 0.31
N LYS A 43 9.75 8.76 0.33
CA LYS A 43 10.09 9.51 1.55
C LYS A 43 8.86 10.27 2.08
N LEU A 44 8.08 10.90 1.20
CA LEU A 44 6.83 11.57 1.59
C LEU A 44 5.86 10.60 2.26
N PHE A 45 5.68 9.39 1.72
CA PHE A 45 4.84 8.38 2.35
C PHE A 45 5.38 7.99 3.73
N LEU A 46 6.69 7.73 3.84
CA LEU A 46 7.34 7.38 5.12
C LEU A 46 7.17 8.49 6.15
N ASP A 47 7.33 9.76 5.77
CA ASP A 47 7.20 10.91 6.67
C ASP A 47 5.84 10.92 7.37
N HIS A 48 4.78 10.70 6.63
CA HIS A 48 3.42 10.72 7.19
C HIS A 48 3.07 9.40 7.91
N ALA A 49 3.53 8.26 7.41
CA ALA A 49 3.29 6.96 8.03
C ALA A 49 4.00 6.80 9.38
N MET A 50 5.19 7.41 9.52
CA MET A 50 6.04 7.34 10.71
C MET A 50 6.02 8.65 11.51
N GLY A 51 5.07 9.54 11.22
CA GLY A 51 4.93 10.83 11.86
C GLY A 51 4.50 10.74 13.33
N ARG A 52 5.00 11.67 14.14
CA ARG A 52 4.73 11.81 15.57
C ARG A 52 4.10 13.18 15.87
N ASP A 53 3.18 13.21 16.81
CA ASP A 53 2.64 14.50 17.33
C ASP A 53 3.61 15.18 18.32
N ALA A 54 3.27 16.37 18.80
CA ALA A 54 4.10 17.11 19.76
C ALA A 54 4.27 16.39 21.12
N LYS A 55 3.53 15.30 21.36
CA LYS A 55 3.66 14.46 22.57
C LYS A 55 4.40 13.15 22.27
N GLY A 56 4.98 13.01 21.09
CA GLY A 56 5.69 11.83 20.64
C GLY A 56 4.81 10.64 20.26
N ARG A 57 3.47 10.80 20.17
CA ARG A 57 2.54 9.72 19.82
C ARG A 57 2.42 9.60 18.30
N MET A 58 2.28 8.39 17.82
CA MET A 58 2.05 8.10 16.40
C MET A 58 0.81 8.83 15.87
N THR A 59 0.96 9.59 14.78
CA THR A 59 -0.14 10.33 14.14
C THR A 59 -0.93 9.46 13.16
N CYS A 60 -0.30 8.42 12.62
CA CYS A 60 -0.88 7.52 11.62
C CYS A 60 -0.83 6.07 12.12
N THR A 61 -1.98 5.50 12.45
CA THR A 61 -2.11 4.08 12.83
C THR A 61 -2.57 3.20 11.69
N GLN A 62 -3.04 3.80 10.59
CA GLN A 62 -3.44 3.10 9.39
C GLN A 62 -2.96 3.89 8.17
N ALA A 63 -1.87 3.43 7.57
CA ALA A 63 -1.27 4.03 6.39
C ALA A 63 -1.64 3.23 5.14
N CYS A 64 -2.41 3.84 4.24
CA CYS A 64 -2.84 3.25 2.99
C CYS A 64 -2.11 3.90 1.80
N LEU A 65 -1.60 3.06 0.88
CA LEU A 65 -0.92 3.49 -0.33
C LEU A 65 -1.52 2.81 -1.56
N SER A 66 -2.07 3.60 -2.46
CA SER A 66 -2.49 3.17 -3.80
C SER A 66 -1.59 3.81 -4.85
N VAL A 67 -0.85 2.99 -5.57
CA VAL A 67 0.02 3.46 -6.67
C VAL A 67 0.10 2.38 -7.76
N PRO A 68 0.20 2.74 -9.04
CA PRO A 68 0.30 1.78 -10.14
C PRO A 68 1.44 0.77 -9.95
N ARG A 69 1.35 -0.34 -10.66
CA ARG A 69 2.38 -1.40 -10.58
C ARG A 69 3.77 -0.88 -10.93
N GLN A 70 4.80 -1.53 -10.37
CA GLN A 70 6.22 -1.29 -10.63
C GLN A 70 6.74 0.12 -10.26
N ASN A 71 6.00 0.86 -9.45
CA ASN A 71 6.49 2.13 -8.89
C ASN A 71 7.36 1.98 -7.64
N GLY A 72 7.60 0.77 -7.12
CA GLY A 72 8.52 0.57 -5.99
C GLY A 72 7.85 0.55 -4.61
N LYS A 73 6.58 0.14 -4.50
CA LYS A 73 5.86 -0.07 -3.21
C LYS A 73 6.65 -0.91 -2.21
N ASN A 74 7.26 -1.98 -2.70
CA ASN A 74 7.96 -2.94 -1.85
C ASN A 74 9.12 -2.30 -1.09
N ALA A 75 9.86 -1.38 -1.72
CA ALA A 75 10.95 -0.68 -1.05
C ALA A 75 10.49 0.12 0.17
N ILE A 76 9.29 0.73 0.11
CA ILE A 76 8.69 1.41 1.28
C ILE A 76 8.44 0.42 2.41
N ILE A 77 7.85 -0.74 2.09
CA ILE A 77 7.58 -1.80 3.09
C ILE A 77 8.90 -2.26 3.71
N GLU A 78 9.90 -2.57 2.89
CA GLU A 78 11.22 -3.04 3.32
C GLU A 78 11.91 -2.04 4.25
N MET A 79 11.86 -0.74 3.94
CA MET A 79 12.41 0.32 4.82
C MET A 79 11.70 0.36 6.18
N ILE A 80 10.38 0.24 6.21
CA ILE A 80 9.59 0.19 7.45
C ILE A 80 9.95 -1.06 8.26
N GLU A 81 10.01 -2.21 7.60
CA GLU A 81 10.34 -3.49 8.24
C GLU A 81 11.74 -3.47 8.85
N LEU A 82 12.75 -3.06 8.09
CA LEU A 82 14.12 -2.97 8.59
C LEU A 82 14.22 -2.02 9.80
N TYR A 83 13.66 -0.82 9.69
CA TYR A 83 13.70 0.14 10.79
C TYR A 83 12.98 -0.36 12.04
N GLN A 84 11.78 -0.88 11.88
CA GLN A 84 10.99 -1.35 13.01
C GLN A 84 11.58 -2.59 13.68
N MET A 85 12.19 -3.51 12.93
CA MET A 85 12.86 -4.68 13.48
C MET A 85 14.19 -4.31 14.17
N ILE A 86 15.03 -3.58 13.47
CA ILE A 86 16.42 -3.33 13.90
C ILE A 86 16.46 -2.30 15.03
N VAL A 87 15.76 -1.18 14.85
CA VAL A 87 15.84 -0.03 15.77
C VAL A 87 14.81 -0.14 16.89
N LEU A 88 13.55 -0.47 16.56
CA LEU A 88 12.46 -0.46 17.51
C LEU A 88 12.19 -1.83 18.17
N GLY A 89 12.80 -2.91 17.69
CA GLY A 89 12.56 -4.26 18.18
C GLY A 89 11.10 -4.74 18.01
N ARG A 90 10.37 -4.19 17.05
CA ARG A 90 8.96 -4.48 16.82
C ARG A 90 8.75 -5.83 16.14
N ARG A 91 7.59 -6.42 16.45
CA ARG A 91 7.10 -7.63 15.79
C ARG A 91 6.15 -7.25 14.66
N ILE A 92 6.38 -7.81 13.49
CA ILE A 92 5.65 -7.48 12.26
C ILE A 92 5.03 -8.75 11.70
N LEU A 93 3.78 -8.65 11.25
CA LEU A 93 3.14 -9.65 10.42
C LEU A 93 2.93 -9.06 9.02
N HIS A 94 3.65 -9.60 8.04
CA HIS A 94 3.52 -9.22 6.63
C HIS A 94 2.65 -10.25 5.91
N THR A 95 1.53 -9.79 5.35
CA THR A 95 0.59 -10.65 4.64
C THR A 95 0.42 -10.21 3.19
N ALA A 96 0.30 -11.18 2.28
CA ALA A 96 -0.05 -10.95 0.89
C ALA A 96 -1.23 -11.83 0.48
N HIS A 97 -1.83 -11.55 -0.69
CA HIS A 97 -2.93 -12.38 -1.20
C HIS A 97 -2.44 -13.80 -1.50
N GLU A 98 -1.31 -13.92 -2.19
CA GLU A 98 -0.75 -15.20 -2.61
C GLU A 98 0.50 -15.60 -1.81
N VAL A 99 0.66 -16.91 -1.61
CA VAL A 99 1.85 -17.50 -0.96
C VAL A 99 3.15 -17.10 -1.66
N LYS A 100 3.15 -17.06 -3.00
CA LYS A 100 4.35 -16.68 -3.78
C LYS A 100 4.78 -15.24 -3.53
N THR A 101 3.82 -14.32 -3.35
CA THR A 101 4.09 -12.91 -3.06
C THR A 101 4.66 -12.75 -1.66
N ALA A 102 4.03 -13.39 -0.65
CA ALA A 102 4.55 -13.40 0.72
C ALA A 102 5.97 -13.97 0.79
N ARG A 103 6.21 -15.09 0.09
CA ARG A 103 7.55 -15.70 0.00
C ARG A 103 8.57 -14.80 -0.69
N ALA A 104 8.19 -14.10 -1.76
CA ALA A 104 9.08 -13.15 -2.42
C ALA A 104 9.47 -11.99 -1.49
N ALA A 105 8.53 -11.48 -0.69
CA ALA A 105 8.80 -10.47 0.34
C ALA A 105 9.76 -11.03 1.41
N PHE A 106 9.51 -12.23 1.93
CA PHE A 106 10.40 -12.91 2.86
C PHE A 106 11.83 -13.02 2.31
N LEU A 107 12.00 -13.48 1.06
CA LEU A 107 13.33 -13.65 0.48
C LEU A 107 14.10 -12.33 0.35
N ARG A 108 13.41 -11.21 0.09
CA ARG A 108 14.05 -9.89 0.04
C ARG A 108 14.54 -9.46 1.42
N ILE A 109 13.70 -9.58 2.45
CA ILE A 109 14.10 -9.23 3.82
C ILE A 109 15.19 -10.17 4.34
N ALA A 110 15.04 -11.48 4.17
CA ALA A 110 16.08 -12.45 4.57
C ALA A 110 17.42 -12.19 3.88
N GLY A 111 17.38 -11.72 2.60
CA GLY A 111 18.55 -11.40 1.83
C GLY A 111 19.44 -10.31 2.46
N PHE A 112 18.88 -9.31 3.15
CA PHE A 112 19.68 -8.33 3.90
C PHE A 112 20.45 -8.99 5.04
N PHE A 113 19.80 -9.84 5.80
CA PHE A 113 20.37 -10.51 6.99
C PHE A 113 21.27 -11.70 6.65
N GLU A 114 21.29 -12.16 5.40
CA GLU A 114 22.16 -13.24 4.91
C GLU A 114 23.31 -12.71 4.04
N SER A 115 23.28 -11.44 3.66
CA SER A 115 24.29 -10.84 2.80
C SER A 115 25.63 -10.73 3.52
N ALA A 116 26.68 -11.22 2.87
CA ALA A 116 28.07 -11.04 3.36
C ALA A 116 28.53 -9.57 3.29
N GLU A 117 27.79 -8.70 2.60
CA GLU A 117 28.06 -7.26 2.55
C GLU A 117 27.64 -6.55 3.84
N TYR A 118 26.77 -7.16 4.66
CA TYR A 118 26.22 -6.59 5.88
C TYR A 118 26.46 -7.51 7.09
N PRO A 119 27.71 -7.72 7.52
CA PRO A 119 28.02 -8.64 8.62
C PRO A 119 27.36 -8.23 9.94
N GLU A 120 27.14 -6.93 10.16
CA GLU A 120 26.45 -6.41 11.34
C GLU A 120 24.98 -6.85 11.39
N LEU A 121 24.31 -7.00 10.24
CA LEU A 121 22.95 -7.54 10.21
C LEU A 121 22.93 -9.04 10.48
N GLN A 122 23.94 -9.78 9.99
CA GLN A 122 24.06 -11.22 10.28
C GLN A 122 24.23 -11.47 11.79
N GLU A 123 25.02 -10.63 12.47
CA GLU A 123 25.25 -10.73 13.93
C GLU A 123 23.97 -10.44 14.75
N MET A 124 23.00 -9.71 14.19
CA MET A 124 21.71 -9.43 14.85
C MET A 124 20.74 -10.60 14.77
N VAL A 125 20.97 -11.60 13.92
CA VAL A 125 20.01 -12.68 13.66
C VAL A 125 19.97 -13.66 14.82
N ASP A 126 18.77 -13.90 15.37
CA ASP A 126 18.49 -15.02 16.25
C ASP A 126 18.24 -16.30 15.41
N PHE A 127 17.28 -16.23 14.46
CA PHE A 127 17.08 -17.28 13.48
C PHE A 127 16.35 -16.77 12.22
N ILE A 128 16.50 -17.51 11.13
CA ILE A 128 15.71 -17.37 9.88
C ILE A 128 15.00 -18.69 9.62
N ARG A 129 13.65 -18.70 9.69
CA ARG A 129 12.82 -19.86 9.41
C ARG A 129 12.33 -19.81 7.96
N ARG A 130 12.51 -20.92 7.24
CA ARG A 130 12.16 -21.03 5.81
C ARG A 130 11.04 -22.04 5.53
N ALA A 131 10.39 -22.54 6.58
CA ALA A 131 9.30 -23.49 6.42
C ALA A 131 8.09 -22.82 5.76
N ASN A 132 7.53 -23.44 4.73
CA ASN A 132 6.40 -22.90 3.97
C ASN A 132 5.23 -22.51 4.89
N GLY A 133 4.76 -21.27 4.78
CA GLY A 133 3.70 -20.69 5.60
C GLY A 133 4.10 -20.36 7.04
N GLN A 134 5.39 -20.45 7.36
CA GLN A 134 5.97 -20.09 8.66
C GLN A 134 7.29 -19.33 8.47
N GLU A 135 7.45 -18.69 7.32
CA GLU A 135 8.63 -17.89 7.02
C GLU A 135 8.77 -16.74 8.04
N GLU A 136 9.94 -16.64 8.65
CA GLU A 136 10.21 -15.65 9.70
C GLU A 136 11.68 -15.26 9.71
N VAL A 137 11.94 -13.97 9.90
CA VAL A 137 13.25 -13.45 10.32
C VAL A 137 13.07 -12.90 11.72
N ARG A 138 13.91 -13.36 12.67
CA ARG A 138 13.91 -12.89 14.06
C ARG A 138 15.28 -12.42 14.45
N LEU A 139 15.31 -11.31 15.20
CA LEU A 139 16.52 -10.69 15.70
C LEU A 139 16.69 -10.89 17.21
N LEU A 140 17.93 -10.81 17.68
CA LEU A 140 18.31 -10.94 19.09
C LEU A 140 17.68 -9.87 20.00
N ASN A 141 17.35 -8.68 19.44
CA ASN A 141 16.65 -7.62 20.16
C ASN A 141 15.14 -7.88 20.34
N GLY A 142 14.61 -8.99 19.81
CA GLY A 142 13.20 -9.36 19.82
C GLY A 142 12.41 -8.90 18.60
N GLY A 143 12.95 -8.03 17.75
CA GLY A 143 12.35 -7.63 16.49
C GLY A 143 12.17 -8.82 15.55
N SER A 144 11.06 -8.88 14.86
CA SER A 144 10.80 -9.99 13.93
C SER A 144 9.82 -9.61 12.85
N VAL A 145 9.93 -10.26 11.71
CA VAL A 145 8.89 -10.24 10.67
C VAL A 145 8.51 -11.66 10.27
N GLN A 146 7.22 -11.93 10.31
CA GLN A 146 6.62 -13.17 9.86
C GLN A 146 5.84 -12.92 8.57
N PHE A 147 5.95 -13.85 7.63
CA PHE A 147 5.32 -13.74 6.32
C PHE A 147 4.25 -14.79 6.14
N GLY A 148 3.12 -14.42 5.54
CA GLY A 148 2.04 -15.36 5.31
C GLY A 148 1.06 -14.93 4.22
N ALA A 149 0.42 -15.92 3.60
CA ALA A 149 -0.72 -15.64 2.74
C ALA A 149 -1.99 -15.42 3.56
N ARG A 150 -2.88 -14.53 3.09
CA ARG A 150 -4.18 -14.29 3.70
C ARG A 150 -5.14 -15.45 3.43
N THR A 151 -5.09 -16.47 4.28
CA THR A 151 -6.03 -17.60 4.27
C THR A 151 -6.99 -17.51 5.46
N GLN A 152 -8.08 -18.27 5.44
CA GLN A 152 -9.04 -18.38 6.57
C GLN A 152 -8.37 -18.93 7.82
N GLY A 153 -7.71 -18.14 8.59
CA GLY A 153 -6.92 -18.54 9.77
C GLY A 153 -5.57 -17.87 9.83
N ALA A 154 -5.18 -17.17 8.77
CA ALA A 154 -4.04 -16.26 8.80
C ALA A 154 -4.22 -15.27 9.96
N GLY A 155 -3.23 -15.14 10.82
CA GLY A 155 -3.27 -14.25 11.97
C GLY A 155 -3.72 -14.87 13.29
N ARG A 156 -4.32 -16.05 13.33
CA ARG A 156 -4.67 -16.70 14.62
C ARG A 156 -3.41 -17.07 15.41
N GLY A 157 -3.35 -16.56 16.66
CA GLY A 157 -2.24 -16.84 17.56
C GLY A 157 -1.05 -15.88 17.44
N PHE A 158 -1.10 -14.90 16.55
CA PHE A 158 -0.09 -13.84 16.46
C PHE A 158 -0.48 -12.64 17.34
N THR A 159 0.53 -12.05 17.95
CA THR A 159 0.43 -10.74 18.62
C THR A 159 1.63 -9.93 18.15
N VAL A 160 1.36 -8.90 17.36
CA VAL A 160 2.37 -8.10 16.67
C VAL A 160 2.11 -6.61 16.87
N ASP A 161 3.11 -5.79 16.59
CA ASP A 161 3.03 -4.33 16.65
C ASP A 161 2.53 -3.75 15.34
N THR A 162 2.98 -4.34 14.23
CA THR A 162 2.68 -3.85 12.89
C THR A 162 2.12 -4.96 12.02
N LEU A 163 1.00 -4.66 11.36
CA LEU A 163 0.36 -5.51 10.37
C LEU A 163 0.53 -4.88 8.99
N ILE A 164 1.22 -5.60 8.12
CA ILE A 164 1.38 -5.21 6.71
C ILE A 164 0.45 -6.06 5.85
N MET A 165 -0.34 -5.39 5.03
CA MET A 165 -1.27 -6.01 4.09
C MET A 165 -0.90 -5.55 2.67
N ASP A 166 -0.05 -6.33 2.00
CA ASP A 166 0.30 -6.13 0.60
C ASP A 166 -0.79 -6.69 -0.32
N GLU A 167 -0.88 -6.23 -1.56
CA GLU A 167 -1.94 -6.59 -2.51
C GLU A 167 -3.36 -6.32 -1.94
N ALA A 168 -3.57 -5.08 -1.43
CA ALA A 168 -4.82 -4.70 -0.76
C ALA A 168 -6.04 -4.71 -1.70
N GLN A 169 -5.85 -4.68 -3.01
CA GLN A 169 -6.91 -4.86 -4.00
C GLN A 169 -7.62 -6.22 -3.89
N ASP A 170 -6.97 -7.21 -3.26
CA ASP A 170 -7.52 -8.55 -3.02
C ASP A 170 -7.73 -8.83 -1.51
N LEU A 171 -8.02 -7.79 -0.72
CA LEU A 171 -8.28 -7.89 0.71
C LEU A 171 -9.79 -7.96 0.98
N GLY A 172 -10.28 -9.15 1.29
CA GLY A 172 -11.67 -9.39 1.68
C GLY A 172 -11.94 -9.13 3.17
N ASP A 173 -13.22 -8.93 3.51
CA ASP A 173 -13.68 -8.64 4.88
C ASP A 173 -13.34 -9.74 5.88
N GLU A 174 -13.47 -11.01 5.49
CA GLU A 174 -13.13 -12.15 6.37
C GLU A 174 -11.63 -12.15 6.73
N SER A 175 -10.77 -11.87 5.73
CA SER A 175 -9.33 -11.77 5.94
C SER A 175 -8.99 -10.59 6.87
N LEU A 176 -9.59 -9.43 6.65
CA LEU A 176 -9.38 -8.28 7.53
C LEU A 176 -9.84 -8.57 8.96
N ALA A 177 -11.02 -9.18 9.15
CA ALA A 177 -11.56 -9.54 10.46
C ALA A 177 -10.67 -10.55 11.20
N ALA A 178 -10.01 -11.47 10.48
CA ALA A 178 -9.07 -12.43 11.06
C ALA A 178 -7.74 -11.78 11.47
N LEU A 179 -7.29 -10.74 10.74
CA LEU A 179 -5.99 -10.11 10.94
C LEU A 179 -6.00 -8.99 11.98
N LEU A 180 -7.04 -8.17 12.05
CA LEU A 180 -7.12 -7.03 12.98
C LEU A 180 -6.85 -7.38 14.44
N PRO A 181 -7.34 -8.51 15.00
CA PRO A 181 -7.05 -8.89 16.38
C PRO A 181 -5.55 -9.08 16.68
N THR A 182 -4.72 -9.35 15.69
CA THR A 182 -3.26 -9.57 15.86
C THR A 182 -2.54 -8.35 16.43
N ILE A 183 -3.04 -7.14 16.12
CA ILE A 183 -2.47 -5.87 16.59
C ILE A 183 -3.25 -5.24 17.75
N SER A 184 -4.38 -5.83 18.18
CA SER A 184 -5.23 -5.24 19.23
C SER A 184 -4.53 -5.11 20.57
N SER A 185 -3.53 -5.96 20.82
CA SER A 185 -2.70 -5.96 22.04
C SER A 185 -1.23 -5.82 21.66
N ALA A 186 -0.91 -4.89 20.76
CA ALA A 186 0.45 -4.65 20.29
C ALA A 186 1.42 -4.54 21.48
N PRO A 187 2.54 -5.30 21.50
CA PRO A 187 3.50 -5.29 22.61
C PRO A 187 4.10 -3.91 22.89
N SER A 188 4.29 -3.09 21.88
CA SER A 188 4.77 -1.69 22.01
C SER A 188 3.71 -0.73 22.55
N GLY A 189 2.43 -1.11 22.58
CA GLY A 189 1.31 -0.21 22.83
C GLY A 189 0.96 0.73 21.68
N GLU A 190 1.66 0.63 20.55
CA GLU A 190 1.47 1.45 19.34
C GLU A 190 1.17 0.58 18.11
N PRO A 191 -0.07 0.07 17.96
CA PRO A 191 -0.44 -0.73 16.80
C PRO A 191 -0.41 0.08 15.52
N GLN A 192 0.11 -0.52 14.44
CA GLN A 192 0.13 0.10 13.13
C GLN A 192 -0.32 -0.87 12.03
N GLN A 193 -1.06 -0.34 11.05
CA GLN A 193 -1.42 -1.03 9.82
C GLN A 193 -0.77 -0.32 8.63
N ILE A 194 -0.08 -1.06 7.79
CA ILE A 194 0.47 -0.59 6.51
C ILE A 194 -0.25 -1.37 5.42
N ILE A 195 -1.03 -0.69 4.60
CA ILE A 195 -1.91 -1.30 3.61
C ILE A 195 -1.54 -0.76 2.25
N VAL A 196 -1.05 -1.61 1.38
CA VAL A 196 -0.57 -1.18 0.07
C VAL A 196 -1.20 -2.00 -1.05
N GLY A 197 -1.50 -1.34 -2.16
CA GLY A 197 -2.14 -2.00 -3.29
C GLY A 197 -2.15 -1.16 -4.57
N THR A 198 -2.84 -1.69 -5.55
CA THR A 198 -3.22 -1.04 -6.80
C THR A 198 -4.74 -0.87 -6.84
N PRO A 199 -5.30 -0.14 -7.78
CA PRO A 199 -6.75 -0.16 -7.99
C PRO A 199 -7.27 -1.59 -8.23
N PRO A 200 -8.45 -1.92 -7.69
CA PRO A 200 -9.00 -3.26 -7.81
C PRO A 200 -9.46 -3.59 -9.23
N THR A 201 -9.48 -4.88 -9.55
CA THR A 201 -10.13 -5.39 -10.76
C THR A 201 -11.61 -5.64 -10.50
N THR A 202 -12.39 -5.88 -11.56
CA THR A 202 -13.81 -6.31 -11.44
C THR A 202 -13.97 -7.69 -10.80
N LYS A 203 -12.89 -8.46 -10.72
CA LYS A 203 -12.86 -9.82 -10.16
C LYS A 203 -12.27 -9.88 -8.76
N SER A 204 -11.67 -8.78 -8.29
CA SER A 204 -11.05 -8.70 -6.96
C SER A 204 -12.10 -8.63 -5.87
N ASP A 205 -11.86 -9.29 -4.74
CA ASP A 205 -12.60 -9.06 -3.50
C ASP A 205 -12.12 -7.74 -2.86
N SER A 206 -12.61 -6.64 -3.41
CA SER A 206 -12.05 -5.31 -3.19
C SER A 206 -12.91 -4.40 -2.31
N GLU A 207 -13.93 -4.94 -1.66
CA GLU A 207 -14.85 -4.12 -0.85
C GLU A 207 -14.13 -3.40 0.29
N VAL A 208 -13.19 -4.08 0.95
CA VAL A 208 -12.37 -3.47 2.01
C VAL A 208 -11.55 -2.31 1.47
N TRP A 209 -10.87 -2.52 0.34
CA TRP A 209 -9.96 -1.51 -0.22
C TRP A 209 -10.72 -0.26 -0.67
N ARG A 210 -11.88 -0.43 -1.32
CA ARG A 210 -12.78 0.67 -1.69
C ARG A 210 -13.29 1.40 -0.44
N ARG A 211 -13.77 0.67 0.57
CA ARG A 211 -14.26 1.24 1.82
C ARG A 211 -13.17 2.03 2.58
N LEU A 212 -11.93 1.59 2.57
CA LEU A 212 -10.82 2.32 3.19
C LEU A 212 -10.55 3.64 2.46
N ARG A 213 -10.62 3.65 1.12
CA ARG A 213 -10.52 4.86 0.31
C ARG A 213 -11.65 5.83 0.63
N ASP A 214 -12.89 5.37 0.59
CA ASP A 214 -14.08 6.19 0.86
C ASP A 214 -14.06 6.76 2.28
N ASN A 215 -13.71 5.96 3.29
CA ASN A 215 -13.58 6.41 4.67
C ASN A 215 -12.50 7.48 4.83
N ALA A 216 -11.40 7.41 4.10
CA ALA A 216 -10.36 8.43 4.11
C ALA A 216 -10.87 9.73 3.47
N MET A 217 -11.57 9.66 2.33
CA MET A 217 -12.17 10.82 1.66
C MET A 217 -13.18 11.53 2.58
N GLU A 218 -13.99 10.77 3.31
CA GLU A 218 -14.97 11.29 4.25
C GLU A 218 -14.37 11.73 5.60
N GLY A 219 -13.08 11.47 5.84
CA GLY A 219 -12.40 11.82 7.09
C GLY A 219 -12.91 11.05 8.32
N LYS A 220 -13.45 9.85 8.13
CA LYS A 220 -14.03 9.03 9.20
C LYS A 220 -13.02 8.57 10.23
N ASN A 221 -11.76 8.37 9.84
CA ASN A 221 -10.68 7.98 10.75
C ASN A 221 -9.59 9.06 10.77
N ARG A 222 -9.45 9.75 11.89
CA ARG A 222 -8.48 10.84 12.07
C ARG A 222 -7.02 10.37 12.12
N ARG A 223 -6.77 9.09 12.38
CA ARG A 223 -5.44 8.48 12.47
C ARG A 223 -5.15 7.57 11.26
N SER A 224 -5.91 7.73 10.18
CA SER A 224 -5.65 7.08 8.90
C SER A 224 -5.01 8.04 7.91
N MET A 225 -4.22 7.47 7.03
CA MET A 225 -3.64 8.11 5.87
C MET A 225 -4.12 7.39 4.61
N TRP A 226 -4.45 8.17 3.59
CA TRP A 226 -4.64 7.67 2.23
C TRP A 226 -3.72 8.42 1.30
N CYS A 227 -2.83 7.71 0.65
CA CYS A 227 -1.87 8.26 -0.30
C CYS A 227 -2.10 7.57 -1.65
N GLU A 228 -2.43 8.35 -2.68
CA GLU A 228 -2.83 7.80 -3.98
C GLU A 228 -2.11 8.52 -5.12
N TRP A 229 -1.59 7.73 -6.04
CA TRP A 229 -1.14 8.17 -7.36
C TRP A 229 -2.07 7.54 -8.39
N SER A 230 -2.77 8.39 -9.11
CA SER A 230 -3.72 8.02 -10.16
C SER A 230 -3.78 9.11 -11.19
N ALA A 231 -4.19 8.82 -12.41
CA ALA A 231 -4.46 9.84 -13.41
C ALA A 231 -5.48 10.87 -12.86
N PRO A 232 -5.41 12.14 -13.32
CA PRO A 232 -6.35 13.16 -12.88
C PRO A 232 -7.78 12.75 -13.25
N GLU A 233 -8.71 13.02 -12.34
CA GLU A 233 -10.14 12.90 -12.66
C GLU A 233 -10.48 13.95 -13.74
N SER A 234 -11.11 13.54 -14.82
CA SER A 234 -11.57 14.41 -15.90
C SER A 234 -13.00 14.03 -16.32
N ASP A 235 -13.79 15.02 -16.68
CA ASP A 235 -15.15 14.82 -17.23
C ASP A 235 -15.13 14.32 -18.68
N GLY A 236 -13.95 14.22 -19.31
CA GLY A 236 -13.74 13.80 -20.69
C GLY A 236 -12.86 12.55 -20.81
N PRO A 237 -12.72 12.03 -22.03
CA PRO A 237 -11.82 10.91 -22.28
C PRO A 237 -10.37 11.30 -21.95
N ILE A 238 -9.65 10.38 -21.31
CA ILE A 238 -8.23 10.55 -21.02
C ILE A 238 -7.43 10.09 -22.24
N GLU A 239 -6.46 10.90 -22.68
CA GLU A 239 -5.49 10.52 -23.71
C GLU A 239 -4.49 9.54 -23.08
N LEU A 240 -4.56 8.28 -23.54
CA LEU A 240 -3.78 7.18 -22.96
C LEU A 240 -2.29 7.24 -23.33
N ASP A 241 -1.97 7.92 -24.42
CA ASP A 241 -0.62 8.12 -24.97
C ASP A 241 0.03 9.43 -24.53
N ASP A 242 -0.62 10.20 -23.65
CA ASP A 242 -0.08 11.45 -23.13
C ASP A 242 0.98 11.18 -22.03
N PRO A 243 2.28 11.54 -22.26
CA PRO A 243 3.33 11.39 -21.28
C PRO A 243 3.11 12.18 -19.98
N ASP A 244 2.35 13.28 -20.00
CA ASP A 244 2.05 14.07 -18.80
C ASP A 244 1.03 13.33 -17.92
N VAL A 245 0.09 12.60 -18.51
CA VAL A 245 -0.82 11.71 -17.77
C VAL A 245 -0.04 10.55 -17.12
N TRP A 246 0.92 9.98 -17.86
CA TRP A 246 1.80 8.93 -17.29
C TRP A 246 2.61 9.45 -16.10
N ALA A 247 3.21 10.64 -16.25
CA ALA A 247 3.99 11.28 -15.19
C ALA A 247 3.13 11.61 -13.96
N TYR A 248 1.89 12.00 -14.19
CA TYR A 248 0.96 12.30 -13.11
C TYR A 248 0.63 11.06 -12.26
N ALA A 249 0.47 9.90 -12.89
CA ALA A 249 0.09 8.65 -12.24
C ALA A 249 1.27 7.82 -11.71
N ASN A 250 2.47 7.98 -12.30
CA ASN A 250 3.63 7.13 -12.01
C ASN A 250 4.79 7.92 -11.39
N PRO A 251 4.89 8.00 -10.06
CA PRO A 251 5.92 8.79 -9.39
C PRO A 251 7.35 8.32 -9.69
N SER A 252 7.53 7.06 -10.11
CA SER A 252 8.85 6.52 -10.47
C SER A 252 9.21 6.70 -11.94
N LEU A 253 8.36 7.35 -12.76
CA LEU A 253 8.69 7.65 -14.15
C LEU A 253 9.92 8.57 -14.22
N GLY A 254 10.86 8.21 -15.09
CA GLY A 254 12.12 8.94 -15.23
C GLY A 254 13.16 8.67 -14.12
N ILE A 255 12.80 7.92 -13.07
CA ILE A 255 13.71 7.48 -12.00
C ILE A 255 14.00 5.99 -12.17
N ARG A 256 13.00 5.14 -12.06
CA ARG A 256 13.10 3.67 -12.16
C ARG A 256 12.29 3.11 -13.33
N LEU A 257 11.22 3.78 -13.70
CA LEU A 257 10.33 3.44 -14.80
C LEU A 257 10.66 4.33 -16.00
N ARG A 258 10.85 3.73 -17.17
CA ARG A 258 11.12 4.44 -18.42
C ARG A 258 9.83 4.60 -19.22
N ALA A 259 9.70 5.70 -19.95
CA ALA A 259 8.54 5.99 -20.79
C ALA A 259 8.32 4.91 -21.86
N GLU A 260 9.40 4.41 -22.47
CA GLU A 260 9.32 3.38 -23.53
C GLU A 260 8.64 2.09 -23.02
N VAL A 261 8.81 1.75 -21.73
CA VAL A 261 8.12 0.60 -21.14
C VAL A 261 6.61 0.83 -21.05
N ILE A 262 6.19 2.06 -20.76
CA ILE A 262 4.77 2.42 -20.73
C ILE A 262 4.17 2.40 -22.14
N GLU A 263 4.89 2.88 -23.16
CA GLU A 263 4.49 2.81 -24.55
C GLU A 263 4.29 1.36 -25.03
N ASP A 264 5.24 0.48 -24.71
CA ASP A 264 5.14 -0.95 -25.01
C ASP A 264 3.91 -1.59 -24.36
N GLU A 265 3.66 -1.27 -23.09
CA GLU A 265 2.50 -1.77 -22.35
C GLU A 265 1.18 -1.21 -22.90
N LEU A 266 1.12 0.06 -23.30
CA LEU A 266 -0.04 0.66 -23.92
C LEU A 266 -0.40 -0.06 -25.23
N SER A 267 0.60 -0.44 -26.03
CA SER A 267 0.41 -1.18 -27.26
C SER A 267 -0.08 -2.62 -27.06
N ALA A 268 0.23 -3.21 -25.91
CA ALA A 268 -0.03 -4.62 -25.60
C ALA A 268 -1.30 -4.86 -24.76
N MET A 269 -1.75 -3.87 -24.00
CA MET A 269 -2.88 -4.01 -23.06
C MET A 269 -4.19 -3.48 -23.66
N GLU A 270 -5.30 -4.08 -23.24
CA GLU A 270 -6.62 -3.47 -23.42
C GLU A 270 -6.68 -2.12 -22.67
N PRO A 271 -7.34 -1.09 -23.26
CA PRO A 271 -7.36 0.26 -22.67
C PRO A 271 -7.78 0.30 -21.20
N GLY A 272 -8.83 -0.44 -20.81
CA GLY A 272 -9.29 -0.49 -19.43
C GLY A 272 -8.29 -1.15 -18.46
N VAL A 273 -7.53 -2.13 -18.93
CA VAL A 273 -6.45 -2.75 -18.16
C VAL A 273 -5.31 -1.76 -17.97
N PHE A 274 -4.90 -1.05 -19.02
CA PHE A 274 -3.87 -0.03 -18.97
C PHE A 274 -4.24 1.11 -18.00
N MET A 275 -5.47 1.64 -18.10
CA MET A 275 -5.98 2.67 -17.19
C MET A 275 -5.85 2.25 -15.71
N ARG A 276 -6.19 1.01 -15.39
CA ARG A 276 -6.08 0.50 -14.03
C ARG A 276 -4.64 0.24 -13.60
N GLU A 277 -3.90 -0.52 -14.39
CA GLU A 277 -2.59 -1.04 -14.00
C GLU A 277 -1.49 0.03 -14.09
N ARG A 278 -1.62 0.96 -15.05
CA ARG A 278 -0.60 1.96 -15.33
C ARG A 278 -1.01 3.38 -14.96
N LEU A 279 -2.29 3.74 -15.10
CA LEU A 279 -2.78 5.06 -14.73
C LEU A 279 -3.43 5.12 -13.33
N GLY A 280 -3.50 4.00 -12.62
CA GLY A 280 -3.99 3.99 -11.24
C GLY A 280 -5.48 4.30 -11.08
N MET A 281 -6.27 4.17 -12.13
CA MET A 281 -7.68 4.55 -12.12
C MET A 281 -8.54 3.50 -11.45
N TRP A 282 -9.42 3.94 -10.53
CA TRP A 282 -10.32 3.09 -9.76
C TRP A 282 -11.63 2.76 -10.46
N SER A 283 -12.08 3.65 -11.31
CA SER A 283 -13.23 3.45 -12.18
C SER A 283 -13.00 4.24 -13.47
N PHE A 284 -13.49 3.75 -14.57
CA PHE A 284 -13.46 4.44 -15.86
C PHE A 284 -14.75 4.16 -16.63
N ALA A 285 -15.18 5.15 -17.40
CA ALA A 285 -16.32 5.02 -18.30
C ALA A 285 -16.03 3.92 -19.31
N GLY A 286 -16.64 2.74 -19.17
CA GLY A 286 -16.42 1.57 -20.02
C GLY A 286 -16.24 0.25 -19.26
N GLU A 287 -16.06 0.23 -17.93
CA GLU A 287 -16.37 -0.97 -17.17
C GLU A 287 -17.85 -1.27 -17.42
N ARG A 288 -18.11 -2.38 -18.10
CA ARG A 288 -19.48 -2.82 -18.40
C ARG A 288 -20.21 -3.08 -17.06
N SER A 289 -20.82 -2.05 -16.54
CA SER A 289 -21.98 -2.23 -15.69
C SER A 289 -22.97 -3.05 -16.53
N VAL A 290 -23.48 -4.14 -16.00
CA VAL A 290 -24.53 -4.96 -16.65
C VAL A 290 -25.74 -4.06 -16.96
N VAL A 291 -25.86 -2.94 -16.25
CA VAL A 291 -26.81 -1.86 -16.48
C VAL A 291 -26.01 -0.56 -16.57
N PRO A 292 -26.06 0.19 -17.69
CA PRO A 292 -25.49 1.53 -17.75
C PRO A 292 -25.97 2.38 -16.57
N ILE A 293 -25.09 3.22 -16.03
CA ILE A 293 -25.45 4.12 -14.90
C ILE A 293 -26.66 4.98 -15.22
N GLU A 294 -26.81 5.39 -16.49
CA GLU A 294 -27.96 6.14 -17.00
C GLU A 294 -29.26 5.35 -16.89
N ASP A 295 -29.23 4.06 -17.22
CA ASP A 295 -30.38 3.17 -17.12
C ASP A 295 -30.69 2.85 -15.65
N TRP A 296 -29.65 2.73 -14.78
CA TRP A 296 -29.84 2.57 -13.34
C TRP A 296 -30.45 3.82 -12.71
N GLN A 297 -30.03 5.02 -13.11
CA GLN A 297 -30.60 6.29 -12.65
C GLN A 297 -32.05 6.48 -13.13
N MET A 298 -32.38 5.96 -14.32
CA MET A 298 -33.78 5.92 -14.78
C MET A 298 -34.63 4.88 -14.05
N CYS A 299 -34.00 3.85 -13.46
CA CYS A 299 -34.66 2.86 -12.60
C CYS A 299 -34.85 3.32 -11.14
N GLU A 300 -34.38 4.50 -10.73
CA GLU A 300 -34.87 5.19 -9.54
C GLU A 300 -36.37 5.50 -9.75
N ILE A 301 -37.16 4.46 -9.59
CA ILE A 301 -38.62 4.59 -9.46
C ILE A 301 -38.82 5.50 -8.28
N GLY A 302 -39.23 6.70 -8.59
CA GLY A 302 -39.35 7.81 -7.72
C GLY A 302 -39.85 7.42 -6.34
N ARG A 303 -39.39 8.12 -5.33
CA ARG A 303 -40.14 8.35 -4.11
C ARG A 303 -41.56 8.77 -4.51
N ALA A 304 -42.36 7.79 -4.83
CA ALA A 304 -43.80 8.00 -4.97
C ALA A 304 -44.24 8.56 -3.62
N SER A 305 -44.54 9.83 -3.58
CA SER A 305 -45.18 10.48 -2.46
C SER A 305 -46.46 9.71 -2.17
N CYS A 306 -46.46 8.93 -1.11
CA CYS A 306 -47.70 8.49 -0.46
C CYS A 306 -48.36 9.74 0.13
N ARG A 307 -48.90 10.59 -0.72
CA ARG A 307 -49.91 11.58 -0.39
C ARG A 307 -50.91 11.56 -1.52
N GLU A 308 -51.99 10.96 -1.23
CA GLU A 308 -53.37 11.09 -1.71
C GLU A 308 -54.05 9.76 -1.86
N ARG A 309 -54.79 9.37 -0.81
CA ARG A 309 -56.24 9.13 -0.87
C ARG A 309 -56.78 8.80 0.52
N VAL A 310 -57.42 9.77 1.08
CA VAL A 310 -58.62 9.58 1.92
C VAL A 310 -59.75 10.00 1.09
#